data_a4f6d2d30faf0014095f5aa50a38e02e
#
_entry.id   a4f6d2d30faf0014095f5aa50a38e02e
#
_cell.length_a   1.000
_cell.length_b   1.000
_cell.length_c   1.000
_cell.angle_alpha   90.00
_cell.angle_beta   90.00
_cell.angle_gamma   90.00
#
_symmetry.space_group_name_H-M   'P 1'
#
loop_
_entity.id
_entity.type
_entity.pdbx_description
1 polymer ?
#
loop_
_entity_poly.entity_id
_entity_poly.type
_entity_poly.pdbx_seq_one_letter_code
_entity_poly.pdbx_strand_id
1 'polypeptide(L)'
;MENNKKTHFGYEEISSADKEERVRGVFDSVADNYDLMNDLMSLGLHRLWKKALLELAELPPNPMILDIASGTADIPKMLIQSHNSARVQVTDINSSMLELGRNRAIDENFISNCFFLTASGEELPYQDETFDLVTIGFGLRNFTDKNKGLKEMHRCLKPNGHLLVLEFSKPSNSLFEKVYDWYSFNILPNCLLYTSPSPRDATLSRMPSSA
;
A
#
# COMPACT_ATOMS: atom_id res chain seq x y z
N MET A 1 -29.84 -1.30 9.38
CA MET A 1 -29.82 0.02 8.67
C MET A 1 -28.39 0.41 8.51
N GLU A 2 -27.74 -0.10 7.48
CA GLU A 2 -26.32 0.20 7.19
C GLU A 2 -26.19 1.64 6.72
N ASN A 3 -25.32 2.31 7.40
CA ASN A 3 -25.01 3.72 7.26
C ASN A 3 -24.41 3.96 5.86
N ASN A 4 -25.16 4.62 5.01
CA ASN A 4 -24.72 5.05 3.66
C ASN A 4 -23.69 6.21 3.82
N LYS A 5 -22.55 5.91 4.46
CA LYS A 5 -21.45 6.86 4.61
C LYS A 5 -20.92 7.17 3.22
N LYS A 6 -21.02 8.42 2.82
CA LYS A 6 -20.40 8.93 1.59
C LYS A 6 -18.90 9.08 1.79
N THR A 7 -18.14 8.72 0.78
CA THR A 7 -16.68 8.86 0.72
C THR A 7 -16.29 9.34 -0.67
N HIS A 8 -15.03 9.71 -0.85
CA HIS A 8 -14.53 10.18 -2.14
C HIS A 8 -13.70 9.10 -2.82
N PHE A 9 -13.89 8.95 -4.13
CA PHE A 9 -13.03 8.20 -5.02
C PHE A 9 -12.64 9.13 -6.17
N GLY A 10 -11.42 9.67 -6.11
CA GLY A 10 -11.01 10.77 -6.95
C GLY A 10 -11.89 12.00 -6.76
N TYR A 11 -12.52 12.46 -7.84
CA TYR A 11 -13.41 13.63 -7.84
C TYR A 11 -14.89 13.27 -7.63
N GLU A 12 -15.22 11.97 -7.51
CA GLU A 12 -16.60 11.51 -7.36
C GLU A 12 -16.92 11.21 -5.89
N GLU A 13 -18.09 11.61 -5.44
CA GLU A 13 -18.66 11.22 -4.16
C GLU A 13 -19.41 9.90 -4.34
N ILE A 14 -18.96 8.85 -3.66
CA ILE A 14 -19.51 7.49 -3.78
C ILE A 14 -19.83 6.91 -2.41
N SER A 15 -20.57 5.79 -2.39
CA SER A 15 -20.79 5.04 -1.16
C SER A 15 -19.50 4.33 -0.70
N SER A 16 -19.41 4.04 0.60
CA SER A 16 -18.26 3.32 1.16
C SER A 16 -18.10 1.92 0.55
N ALA A 17 -19.19 1.23 0.26
CA ALA A 17 -19.18 -0.09 -0.37
C ALA A 17 -18.68 -0.02 -1.83
N ASP A 18 -19.16 0.96 -2.59
CA ASP A 18 -18.72 1.17 -3.99
C ASP A 18 -17.24 1.55 -4.07
N LYS A 19 -16.70 2.25 -3.06
CA LYS A 19 -15.28 2.60 -3.02
C LYS A 19 -14.40 1.36 -2.97
N GLU A 20 -14.71 0.43 -2.10
CA GLU A 20 -13.93 -0.79 -1.93
C GLU A 20 -13.91 -1.62 -3.21
N GLU A 21 -15.08 -1.78 -3.85
CA GLU A 21 -15.19 -2.52 -5.12
C GLU A 21 -14.42 -1.83 -6.25
N ARG A 22 -14.53 -0.50 -6.38
CA ARG A 22 -13.79 0.26 -7.41
C ARG A 22 -12.29 0.22 -7.20
N VAL A 23 -11.83 0.38 -5.95
CA VAL A 23 -10.41 0.28 -5.61
C VAL A 23 -9.88 -1.11 -5.99
N ARG A 24 -10.61 -2.18 -5.63
CA ARG A 24 -10.24 -3.55 -6.01
C ARG A 24 -10.14 -3.71 -7.52
N GLY A 25 -11.14 -3.26 -8.28
CA GLY A 25 -11.14 -3.35 -9.75
C GLY A 25 -9.98 -2.64 -10.43
N VAL A 26 -9.55 -1.48 -9.89
CA VAL A 26 -8.34 -0.79 -10.39
C VAL A 26 -7.10 -1.64 -10.16
N PHE A 27 -6.89 -2.16 -8.96
CA PHE A 27 -5.71 -2.98 -8.66
C PHE A 27 -5.69 -4.29 -9.45
N ASP A 28 -6.84 -4.94 -9.67
CA ASP A 28 -6.92 -6.13 -10.51
C ASP A 28 -6.51 -5.84 -11.96
N SER A 29 -6.88 -4.66 -12.49
CA SER A 29 -6.58 -4.28 -13.88
C SER A 29 -5.11 -3.95 -14.12
N VAL A 30 -4.37 -3.54 -13.09
CA VAL A 30 -2.96 -3.12 -13.22
C VAL A 30 -1.98 -4.08 -12.52
N ALA A 31 -2.47 -5.18 -11.96
CA ALA A 31 -1.70 -6.09 -11.12
C ALA A 31 -0.40 -6.56 -11.80
N ASP A 32 -0.45 -6.96 -13.06
CA ASP A 32 0.71 -7.47 -13.82
C ASP A 32 1.77 -6.39 -14.09
N ASN A 33 1.37 -5.10 -14.11
CA ASN A 33 2.26 -3.97 -14.38
C ASN A 33 2.43 -3.04 -13.17
N TYR A 34 2.02 -3.50 -11.98
CA TYR A 34 1.95 -2.67 -10.77
C TYR A 34 3.28 -2.02 -10.41
N ASP A 35 4.36 -2.79 -10.43
CA ASP A 35 5.71 -2.30 -10.10
C ASP A 35 6.19 -1.28 -11.14
N LEU A 36 5.95 -1.54 -12.43
CA LEU A 36 6.29 -0.62 -13.52
C LEU A 36 5.49 0.70 -13.39
N MET A 37 4.21 0.60 -13.07
CA MET A 37 3.36 1.78 -12.84
C MET A 37 3.87 2.62 -11.66
N ASN A 38 4.24 1.98 -10.55
CA ASN A 38 4.81 2.68 -9.39
C ASN A 38 6.16 3.32 -9.71
N ASP A 39 7.03 2.64 -10.47
CA ASP A 39 8.30 3.20 -10.94
C ASP A 39 8.06 4.45 -11.81
N LEU A 40 7.13 4.40 -12.75
CA LEU A 40 6.80 5.53 -13.61
C LEU A 40 6.19 6.69 -12.81
N MET A 41 5.22 6.41 -11.93
CA MET A 41 4.55 7.44 -11.13
C MET A 41 5.50 8.16 -10.16
N SER A 42 6.49 7.48 -9.63
CA SER A 42 7.44 8.03 -8.65
C SER A 42 8.84 8.30 -9.21
N LEU A 43 9.08 8.06 -10.51
CA LEU A 43 10.42 8.05 -11.10
C LEU A 43 11.39 7.13 -10.35
N GLY A 44 10.89 5.99 -9.83
CA GLY A 44 11.64 5.03 -9.02
C GLY A 44 11.92 5.47 -7.58
N LEU A 45 11.54 6.69 -7.19
CA LEU A 45 11.81 7.24 -5.85
C LEU A 45 11.09 6.46 -4.73
N HIS A 46 9.98 5.79 -5.03
CA HIS A 46 9.27 4.99 -4.04
C HIS A 46 10.14 3.92 -3.39
N ARG A 47 11.13 3.38 -4.12
CA ARG A 47 12.06 2.38 -3.60
C ARG A 47 13.01 2.99 -2.56
N LEU A 48 13.49 4.21 -2.80
CA LEU A 48 14.32 4.94 -1.85
C LEU A 48 13.53 5.33 -0.60
N TRP A 49 12.27 5.77 -0.77
CA TRP A 49 11.41 6.11 0.36
C TRP A 49 11.08 4.89 1.22
N LYS A 50 10.77 3.74 0.60
CA LYS A 50 10.59 2.48 1.34
C LYS A 50 11.84 2.12 2.14
N LYS A 51 13.03 2.22 1.52
CA LYS A 51 14.29 1.93 2.21
C LYS A 51 14.51 2.89 3.39
N ALA A 52 14.38 4.19 3.18
CA ALA A 52 14.52 5.18 4.24
C ALA A 52 13.50 4.97 5.38
N LEU A 53 12.27 4.57 5.05
CA LEU A 53 11.26 4.22 6.06
C LEU A 53 11.72 3.07 6.95
N LEU A 54 12.25 2.00 6.35
CA LEU A 54 12.67 0.81 7.10
C LEU A 54 13.93 1.04 7.93
N GLU A 55 14.79 1.98 7.55
CA GLU A 55 15.95 2.40 8.35
C GLU A 55 15.55 3.07 9.68
N LEU A 56 14.29 3.51 9.81
CA LEU A 56 13.75 4.07 11.07
C LEU A 56 13.25 2.98 12.04
N ALA A 57 13.16 1.72 11.58
CA ALA A 57 12.66 0.64 12.40
C ALA A 57 13.76 0.10 13.33
N GLU A 58 13.62 0.31 14.64
CA GLU A 58 14.40 -0.40 15.64
C GLU A 58 13.71 -1.73 15.95
N LEU A 59 14.28 -2.84 15.47
CA LEU A 59 13.67 -4.16 15.57
C LEU A 59 14.42 -5.05 16.59
N PRO A 60 13.67 -5.80 17.43
CA PRO A 60 14.27 -6.81 18.28
C PRO A 60 14.79 -7.99 17.45
N PRO A 61 15.59 -8.91 18.04
CA PRO A 61 15.89 -10.19 17.42
C PRO A 61 14.60 -10.99 17.13
N ASN A 62 14.50 -11.58 15.92
CA ASN A 62 13.34 -12.37 15.47
C ASN A 62 12.01 -11.60 15.53
N PRO A 63 11.89 -10.43 14.90
CA PRO A 63 10.71 -9.60 15.01
C PRO A 63 9.50 -10.23 14.32
N MET A 64 8.33 -10.05 14.93
CA MET A 64 7.04 -10.30 14.30
C MET A 64 6.53 -9.00 13.65
N ILE A 65 6.31 -9.02 12.36
CA ILE A 65 5.97 -7.83 11.58
C ILE A 65 4.64 -8.04 10.87
N LEU A 66 3.83 -6.99 10.79
CA LEU A 66 2.62 -6.95 9.98
C LEU A 66 2.81 -5.89 8.90
N ASP A 67 2.69 -6.29 7.64
CA ASP A 67 2.63 -5.37 6.51
C ASP A 67 1.21 -5.34 5.94
N ILE A 68 0.59 -4.17 5.94
CA ILE A 68 -0.81 -3.95 5.57
C ILE A 68 -0.89 -3.24 4.22
N ALA A 69 -1.88 -3.62 3.40
CA ALA A 69 -1.97 -3.20 2.01
C ALA A 69 -0.66 -3.50 1.26
N SER A 70 -0.17 -4.71 1.49
CA SER A 70 1.17 -5.16 1.12
C SER A 70 1.37 -5.29 -0.40
N GLY A 71 0.27 -5.46 -1.15
CA GLY A 71 0.32 -5.62 -2.60
C GLY A 71 1.23 -6.77 -3.02
N THR A 72 2.24 -6.45 -3.82
CA THR A 72 3.23 -7.41 -4.35
C THR A 72 4.36 -7.77 -3.38
N ALA A 73 4.20 -7.50 -2.08
CA ALA A 73 5.13 -7.84 -0.98
C ALA A 73 6.53 -7.18 -1.09
N ASP A 74 6.59 -5.96 -1.58
CA ASP A 74 7.85 -5.20 -1.72
C ASP A 74 8.49 -4.87 -0.36
N ILE A 75 7.70 -4.35 0.59
CA ILE A 75 8.16 -4.04 1.95
C ILE A 75 8.55 -5.32 2.70
N PRO A 76 7.75 -6.39 2.72
CA PRO A 76 8.13 -7.68 3.27
C PRO A 76 9.48 -8.20 2.77
N LYS A 77 9.71 -8.16 1.45
CA LYS A 77 10.99 -8.54 0.84
C LYS A 77 12.15 -7.74 1.44
N MET A 78 12.04 -6.41 1.48
CA MET A 78 13.09 -5.53 1.99
C MET A 78 13.36 -5.78 3.48
N LEU A 79 12.31 -6.01 4.28
CA LEU A 79 12.42 -6.33 5.71
C LEU A 79 13.17 -7.64 5.94
N ILE A 80 12.84 -8.69 5.18
CA ILE A 80 13.49 -10.00 5.30
C ILE A 80 14.95 -9.95 4.83
N GLN A 81 15.25 -9.17 3.78
CA GLN A 81 16.62 -8.98 3.30
C GLN A 81 17.51 -8.27 4.33
N SER A 82 16.96 -7.34 5.11
CA SER A 82 17.69 -6.64 6.17
C SER A 82 17.70 -7.42 7.50
N HIS A 83 16.67 -8.24 7.76
CA HIS A 83 16.47 -9.01 8.98
C HIS A 83 16.01 -10.42 8.63
N ASN A 84 16.94 -11.32 8.33
CA ASN A 84 16.65 -12.66 7.86
C ASN A 84 15.90 -13.56 8.87
N SER A 85 15.85 -13.16 10.14
CA SER A 85 15.05 -13.82 11.20
C SER A 85 13.63 -13.25 11.35
N ALA A 86 13.29 -12.17 10.63
CA ALA A 86 11.96 -11.58 10.69
C ALA A 86 10.89 -12.55 10.18
N ARG A 87 9.71 -12.50 10.81
CA ARG A 87 8.49 -13.17 10.36
C ARG A 87 7.47 -12.10 9.99
N VAL A 88 7.01 -12.13 8.74
CA VAL A 88 6.14 -11.07 8.21
C VAL A 88 4.77 -11.65 7.89
N GLN A 89 3.74 -11.10 8.52
CA GLN A 89 2.35 -11.26 8.10
C GLN A 89 2.09 -10.28 6.95
N VAL A 90 1.82 -10.82 5.77
CA VAL A 90 1.59 -10.08 4.53
C VAL A 90 0.09 -10.01 4.30
N THR A 91 -0.51 -8.84 4.49
CA THR A 91 -1.96 -8.67 4.51
C THR A 91 -2.39 -7.64 3.48
N ASP A 92 -3.35 -8.01 2.65
CA ASP A 92 -4.01 -7.11 1.70
C ASP A 92 -5.48 -7.49 1.57
N ILE A 93 -6.33 -6.54 1.21
CA ILE A 93 -7.74 -6.80 0.92
C ILE A 93 -7.92 -7.42 -0.47
N ASN A 94 -6.95 -7.22 -1.37
CA ASN A 94 -6.96 -7.73 -2.74
C ASN A 94 -6.18 -9.06 -2.81
N SER A 95 -6.92 -10.16 -3.03
CA SER A 95 -6.34 -11.50 -3.13
C SER A 95 -5.45 -11.70 -4.36
N SER A 96 -5.74 -11.03 -5.48
CA SER A 96 -4.94 -11.10 -6.71
C SER A 96 -3.55 -10.50 -6.48
N MET A 97 -3.49 -9.36 -5.79
CA MET A 97 -2.23 -8.73 -5.42
C MET A 97 -1.40 -9.59 -4.47
N LEU A 98 -2.06 -10.23 -3.49
CA LEU A 98 -1.40 -11.17 -2.57
C LEU A 98 -0.86 -12.41 -3.29
N GLU A 99 -1.57 -12.92 -4.29
CA GLU A 99 -1.11 -14.06 -5.09
C GLU A 99 0.17 -13.70 -5.86
N LEU A 100 0.22 -12.53 -6.50
CA LEU A 100 1.44 -12.02 -7.13
C LEU A 100 2.59 -11.88 -6.12
N GLY A 101 2.32 -11.30 -4.96
CA GLY A 101 3.30 -11.17 -3.88
C GLY A 101 3.81 -12.52 -3.40
N ARG A 102 2.93 -13.53 -3.29
CA ARG A 102 3.29 -14.90 -2.92
C ARG A 102 4.17 -15.58 -3.97
N ASN A 103 3.80 -15.47 -5.25
CA ASN A 103 4.59 -16.04 -6.35
C ASN A 103 5.99 -15.41 -6.37
N ARG A 104 6.08 -14.09 -6.22
CA ARG A 104 7.35 -13.40 -6.08
C ARG A 104 8.16 -13.88 -4.88
N ALA A 105 7.51 -14.12 -3.73
CA ALA A 105 8.19 -14.62 -2.53
C ALA A 105 8.78 -16.02 -2.73
N ILE A 106 8.13 -16.86 -3.55
CA ILE A 106 8.64 -18.17 -3.96
C ILE A 106 9.83 -18.00 -4.91
N ASP A 107 9.69 -17.22 -5.97
CA ASP A 107 10.69 -17.03 -7.01
C ASP A 107 11.98 -16.40 -6.46
N GLU A 108 11.85 -15.50 -5.50
CA GLU A 108 12.97 -14.78 -4.88
C GLU A 108 13.41 -15.37 -3.53
N ASN A 109 12.90 -16.55 -3.15
CA ASN A 109 13.30 -17.36 -1.98
C ASN A 109 13.15 -16.67 -0.60
N PHE A 110 12.09 -15.88 -0.39
CA PHE A 110 11.75 -15.34 0.94
C PHE A 110 10.41 -15.81 1.49
N ILE A 111 9.74 -16.76 0.82
CA ILE A 111 8.41 -17.29 1.21
C ILE A 111 8.41 -17.90 2.61
N SER A 112 9.52 -18.50 3.06
CA SER A 112 9.61 -19.17 4.37
C SER A 112 9.41 -18.25 5.56
N ASN A 113 9.58 -16.94 5.36
CA ASN A 113 9.45 -15.90 6.37
C ASN A 113 8.10 -15.15 6.28
N CYS A 114 7.28 -15.45 5.26
CA CYS A 114 6.03 -14.76 4.96
C CYS A 114 4.81 -15.63 5.22
N PHE A 115 3.75 -15.00 5.76
CA PHE A 115 2.44 -15.59 5.94
C PHE A 115 1.41 -14.68 5.27
N PHE A 116 0.78 -15.14 4.19
CA PHE A 116 -0.13 -14.35 3.38
C PHE A 116 -1.58 -14.54 3.83
N LEU A 117 -2.29 -13.44 4.07
CA LEU A 117 -3.68 -13.45 4.51
C LEU A 117 -4.47 -12.31 3.86
N THR A 118 -5.58 -12.66 3.20
CA THR A 118 -6.53 -11.66 2.69
C THR A 118 -7.39 -11.14 3.85
N ALA A 119 -7.23 -9.85 4.18
CA ALA A 119 -8.02 -9.20 5.21
C ALA A 119 -8.07 -7.68 4.99
N SER A 120 -9.12 -7.05 5.54
CA SER A 120 -9.22 -5.60 5.60
C SER A 120 -8.30 -5.04 6.68
N GLY A 121 -7.55 -3.98 6.36
CA GLY A 121 -6.77 -3.24 7.36
C GLY A 121 -7.62 -2.48 8.37
N GLU A 122 -8.94 -2.37 8.12
CA GLU A 122 -9.92 -1.78 9.04
C GLU A 122 -10.53 -2.80 10.01
N GLU A 123 -10.22 -4.11 9.83
CA GLU A 123 -10.68 -5.20 10.68
C GLU A 123 -9.67 -6.35 10.61
N LEU A 124 -8.60 -6.21 11.39
CA LEU A 124 -7.47 -7.13 11.35
C LEU A 124 -7.74 -8.38 12.20
N PRO A 125 -7.62 -9.60 11.62
CA PRO A 125 -7.91 -10.85 12.32
C PRO A 125 -6.75 -11.31 13.21
N TYR A 126 -6.09 -10.38 13.87
CA TYR A 126 -4.96 -10.65 14.76
C TYR A 126 -5.31 -10.25 16.20
N GLN A 127 -4.64 -10.90 17.14
CA GLN A 127 -4.74 -10.56 18.57
C GLN A 127 -4.09 -9.21 18.87
N ASP A 128 -4.48 -8.61 19.97
CA ASP A 128 -3.84 -7.41 20.49
C ASP A 128 -2.37 -7.67 20.80
N GLU A 129 -1.55 -6.64 20.71
CA GLU A 129 -0.14 -6.66 21.13
C GLU A 129 0.69 -7.81 20.53
N THR A 130 0.49 -8.11 19.24
CA THR A 130 1.12 -9.25 18.56
C THR A 130 2.41 -8.85 17.85
N PHE A 131 2.48 -7.67 17.26
CA PHE A 131 3.56 -7.30 16.34
C PHE A 131 4.52 -6.27 16.94
N ASP A 132 5.80 -6.46 16.65
CA ASP A 132 6.87 -5.51 17.01
C ASP A 132 6.88 -4.30 16.07
N LEU A 133 6.48 -4.53 14.81
CA LEU A 133 6.37 -3.51 13.76
C LEU A 133 5.09 -3.72 12.96
N VAL A 134 4.39 -2.64 12.67
CA VAL A 134 3.34 -2.57 11.64
C VAL A 134 3.77 -1.60 10.56
N THR A 135 3.69 -2.00 9.30
CA THR A 135 4.02 -1.16 8.14
C THR A 135 2.81 -1.01 7.22
N ILE A 136 2.68 0.15 6.60
CA ILE A 136 1.75 0.40 5.51
C ILE A 136 2.39 1.38 4.52
N GLY A 137 2.55 0.95 3.27
CA GLY A 137 3.11 1.75 2.19
C GLY A 137 2.10 2.08 1.12
N PHE A 138 1.75 3.37 0.96
CA PHE A 138 0.83 3.90 -0.06
C PHE A 138 -0.58 3.28 -0.06
N GLY A 139 -0.97 2.65 1.06
CA GLY A 139 -2.25 1.96 1.21
C GLY A 139 -3.29 2.73 2.02
N LEU A 140 -2.87 3.57 2.97
CA LEU A 140 -3.77 4.21 3.93
C LEU A 140 -4.79 5.15 3.27
N ARG A 141 -4.43 5.80 2.17
CA ARG A 141 -5.35 6.65 1.39
C ARG A 141 -6.57 5.91 0.85
N ASN A 142 -6.44 4.59 0.62
CA ASN A 142 -7.49 3.75 0.06
C ASN A 142 -8.50 3.27 1.11
N PHE A 143 -8.19 3.41 2.41
CA PHE A 143 -9.09 3.01 3.48
C PHE A 143 -10.38 3.84 3.44
N THR A 144 -11.49 3.17 3.73
CA THR A 144 -12.81 3.79 3.85
C THR A 144 -12.91 4.58 5.15
N ASP A 145 -12.44 3.97 6.25
CA ASP A 145 -12.31 4.61 7.57
C ASP A 145 -10.85 4.51 8.06
N LYS A 146 -10.06 5.54 7.74
CA LYS A 146 -8.65 5.63 8.13
C LYS A 146 -8.45 5.56 9.64
N ASN A 147 -9.39 6.15 10.42
CA ASN A 147 -9.30 6.13 11.88
C ASN A 147 -9.52 4.72 12.45
N LYS A 148 -10.45 3.95 11.85
CA LYS A 148 -10.66 2.55 12.21
C LYS A 148 -9.40 1.73 11.92
N GLY A 149 -8.82 1.89 10.72
CA GLY A 149 -7.58 1.22 10.35
C GLY A 149 -6.41 1.55 11.27
N LEU A 150 -6.20 2.82 11.58
CA LEU A 150 -5.14 3.23 12.53
C LEU A 150 -5.35 2.67 13.94
N LYS A 151 -6.59 2.55 14.40
CA LYS A 151 -6.91 1.90 15.69
C LYS A 151 -6.59 0.41 15.66
N GLU A 152 -6.91 -0.28 14.58
CA GLU A 152 -6.58 -1.70 14.41
C GLU A 152 -5.06 -1.92 14.36
N MET A 153 -4.33 -1.08 13.62
CA MET A 153 -2.85 -1.10 13.60
C MET A 153 -2.27 -0.92 15.00
N HIS A 154 -2.78 0.08 15.74
CA HIS A 154 -2.34 0.35 17.12
C HIS A 154 -2.68 -0.82 18.06
N ARG A 155 -3.88 -1.40 17.94
CA ARG A 155 -4.30 -2.56 18.74
C ARG A 155 -3.38 -3.76 18.57
N CYS A 156 -2.97 -4.02 17.34
CA CYS A 156 -2.10 -5.15 17.02
C CYS A 156 -0.62 -4.94 17.40
N LEU A 157 -0.20 -3.69 17.69
CA LEU A 157 1.17 -3.39 18.11
C LEU A 157 1.41 -3.76 19.57
N LYS A 158 2.55 -4.39 19.84
CA LYS A 158 3.07 -4.57 21.20
C LYS A 158 3.36 -3.23 21.87
N PRO A 159 3.42 -3.16 23.22
CA PRO A 159 4.01 -2.03 23.90
C PRO A 159 5.43 -1.75 23.37
N ASN A 160 5.70 -0.49 23.05
CA ASN A 160 6.93 -0.03 22.38
C ASN A 160 7.14 -0.53 20.95
N GLY A 161 6.14 -1.17 20.32
CA GLY A 161 6.15 -1.48 18.90
C GLY A 161 6.01 -0.21 18.04
N HIS A 162 6.45 -0.28 16.79
CA HIS A 162 6.48 0.86 15.88
C HIS A 162 5.44 0.72 14.79
N LEU A 163 4.76 1.83 14.46
CA LEU A 163 3.95 1.97 13.25
C LEU A 163 4.70 2.85 12.24
N LEU A 164 5.01 2.29 11.08
CA LEU A 164 5.63 3.03 9.97
C LEU A 164 4.62 3.22 8.85
N VAL A 165 4.31 4.46 8.54
CA VAL A 165 3.37 4.85 7.49
C VAL A 165 4.12 5.60 6.41
N LEU A 166 4.10 5.08 5.19
CA LEU A 166 4.59 5.77 4.00
C LEU A 166 3.41 6.15 3.12
N GLU A 167 3.18 7.46 2.95
CA GLU A 167 2.07 7.95 2.15
C GLU A 167 2.44 9.21 1.39
N PHE A 168 1.81 9.43 0.24
CA PHE A 168 1.98 10.66 -0.50
C PHE A 168 1.32 11.84 0.24
N SER A 169 2.03 12.95 0.31
CA SER A 169 1.49 14.22 0.78
C SER A 169 1.67 15.31 -0.29
N LYS A 170 0.90 16.39 -0.17
CA LYS A 170 1.07 17.53 -1.07
C LYS A 170 2.46 18.15 -0.87
N PRO A 171 3.17 18.47 -1.96
CA PRO A 171 4.44 19.15 -1.86
C PRO A 171 4.28 20.51 -1.17
N SER A 172 5.16 20.81 -0.21
CA SER A 172 5.14 22.12 0.49
C SER A 172 5.64 23.26 -0.39
N ASN A 173 6.28 22.97 -1.52
CA ASN A 173 6.86 23.95 -2.44
C ASN A 173 6.00 24.07 -3.69
N SER A 174 5.44 25.25 -3.92
CA SER A 174 4.54 25.55 -5.06
C SER A 174 5.17 25.37 -6.44
N LEU A 175 6.50 25.50 -6.56
CA LEU A 175 7.21 25.25 -7.81
C LEU A 175 7.29 23.75 -8.11
N PHE A 176 7.59 22.95 -7.10
CA PHE A 176 7.63 21.51 -7.21
C PHE A 176 6.26 20.91 -7.50
N GLU A 177 5.20 21.47 -6.88
CA GLU A 177 3.80 21.12 -7.17
C GLU A 177 3.47 21.33 -8.66
N LYS A 178 3.80 22.49 -9.24
CA LYS A 178 3.56 22.77 -10.66
C LYS A 178 4.31 21.84 -11.61
N VAL A 179 5.58 21.52 -11.29
CA VAL A 179 6.39 20.59 -12.10
C VAL A 179 5.84 19.18 -12.01
N TYR A 180 5.45 18.73 -10.81
CA TYR A 180 4.85 17.41 -10.60
C TYR A 180 3.48 17.29 -11.26
N ASP A 181 2.64 18.33 -11.17
CA ASP A 181 1.35 18.39 -11.86
C ASP A 181 1.53 18.34 -13.38
N TRP A 182 2.47 19.13 -13.91
CA TRP A 182 2.77 19.08 -15.34
C TRP A 182 3.19 17.67 -15.80
N TYR A 183 4.10 17.01 -15.06
CA TYR A 183 4.50 15.64 -15.31
C TYR A 183 3.33 14.66 -15.23
N SER A 184 2.52 14.77 -14.17
CA SER A 184 1.37 13.91 -13.90
C SER A 184 0.25 14.05 -14.95
N PHE A 185 0.05 15.24 -15.48
CA PHE A 185 -1.02 15.48 -16.47
C PHE A 185 -0.58 15.29 -17.92
N ASN A 186 0.70 15.45 -18.24
CA ASN A 186 1.17 15.42 -19.62
C ASN A 186 2.00 14.20 -19.98
N ILE A 187 2.75 13.62 -19.04
CA ILE A 187 3.64 12.49 -19.31
C ILE A 187 3.05 11.17 -18.82
N LEU A 188 2.64 11.09 -17.55
CA LEU A 188 2.10 9.85 -16.97
C LEU A 188 0.93 9.24 -17.75
N PRO A 189 -0.06 10.00 -18.26
CA PRO A 189 -1.17 9.40 -18.98
C PRO A 189 -0.74 8.67 -20.25
N ASN A 190 0.26 9.21 -20.94
CA ASN A 190 0.79 8.57 -22.15
C ASN A 190 1.57 7.29 -21.82
N CYS A 191 2.33 7.28 -20.73
CA CYS A 191 3.01 6.08 -20.26
C CYS A 191 2.02 5.01 -19.80
N LEU A 192 0.96 5.39 -19.09
CA LEU A 192 -0.05 4.46 -18.56
C LEU A 192 -0.96 3.89 -19.65
N LEU A 193 -1.19 4.60 -20.76
CA LEU A 193 -1.91 4.05 -21.92
C LEU A 193 -1.21 2.84 -22.54
N TYR A 194 0.13 2.77 -22.45
CA TYR A 194 0.91 1.62 -22.95
C TYR A 194 1.03 0.48 -21.93
N THR A 195 0.78 0.74 -20.65
CA THR A 195 0.97 -0.24 -19.57
C THR A 195 -0.34 -0.69 -18.93
N SER A 196 -1.43 0.04 -19.16
CA SER A 196 -2.75 -0.28 -18.62
C SER A 196 -3.60 -1.03 -19.66
N PRO A 197 -4.35 -2.06 -19.26
CA PRO A 197 -5.24 -2.81 -20.16
C PRO A 197 -6.44 -1.98 -20.64
N SER A 198 -6.73 -0.82 -20.02
CA SER A 198 -7.85 0.04 -20.38
C SER A 198 -7.48 1.54 -20.29
N PRO A 199 -7.91 2.37 -21.28
CA PRO A 199 -7.76 3.82 -21.22
C PRO A 199 -8.45 4.47 -20.00
N ARG A 200 -9.46 3.81 -19.40
CA ARG A 200 -10.13 4.29 -18.18
C ARG A 200 -9.22 4.21 -16.96
N ASP A 201 -8.33 3.23 -16.89
CA ASP A 201 -7.41 3.04 -15.78
C ASP A 201 -6.35 4.13 -15.75
N ALA A 202 -5.92 4.62 -16.92
CA ALA A 202 -5.03 5.76 -17.04
C ALA A 202 -5.64 7.07 -16.52
N THR A 203 -6.97 7.21 -16.53
CA THR A 203 -7.67 8.36 -15.95
C THR A 203 -7.80 8.26 -14.44
N LEU A 204 -7.93 7.07 -13.88
CA LEU A 204 -8.01 6.84 -12.44
C LEU A 204 -6.68 7.09 -11.73
N SER A 205 -5.55 6.85 -12.39
CA SER A 205 -4.21 7.14 -11.86
C SER A 205 -3.89 8.64 -11.75
N ARG A 206 -4.68 9.51 -12.37
CA ARG A 206 -4.58 10.98 -12.26
C ARG A 206 -5.17 11.56 -10.99
N MET A 207 -5.68 10.73 -10.08
CA MET A 207 -6.35 11.23 -8.89
C MET A 207 -5.34 11.83 -7.93
N PRO A 208 -5.42 13.15 -7.61
CA PRO A 208 -4.68 13.68 -6.49
C PRO A 208 -5.15 12.94 -5.24
N SER A 209 -4.21 12.57 -4.38
CA SER A 209 -4.53 12.07 -3.06
C SER A 209 -5.37 13.16 -2.36
N SER A 210 -6.69 12.98 -2.36
CA SER A 210 -7.56 13.87 -1.58
C SER A 210 -7.18 13.72 -0.12
N ALA A 211 -6.73 14.81 0.46
CA ALA A 211 -6.49 14.95 1.88
C ALA A 211 -7.77 14.67 2.69
#